data_91e150cebfd12502ae04b580754589f2
#
_entry.id   91e150cebfd12502ae04b580754589f2
#
_cell.length_a   1.000
_cell.length_b   1.000
_cell.length_c   1.000
_cell.angle_alpha   90.00
_cell.angle_beta   90.00
_cell.angle_gamma   90.00
#
_symmetry.space_group_name_H-M   'P 1'
#
loop_
_entity.id
_entity.type
_entity.pdbx_description
1 polymer ?
#
loop_
_entity_poly.entity_id
_entity_poly.type
_entity_poly.pdbx_seq_one_letter_code
_entity_poly.pdbx_strand_id
1 'polypeptide(L)'
;MYDGHGQLLNDFGRSITPRLCRSASLLERPCFRCKLKQRIHQLSASGWDMAWAPDEETHQLIWHLALQNAFEYEGKGAVGSVIGRIMSTRSDLRQHGGQISPLVAQSVQKANNLAQEQGLEHIESILASDAPQLLEGRKKQEKREGLPELKNLGDTKPVFRFAPNPNGPLSFGHARGIVINGSYAEEHKGTLILRFDDTDTTVKPPELAAYDLIPQEVEWLLGRPADRIVVASDRIPVYYEHAEEMLRSKFGYVCKCTAEAFRQFRESKTNCPCRDKSVEENLSDWNKMLDGTYKPGDAVVRVKTDMTLKNPALRDWPALRMQDTVANPHPRQNIGSKYKVWPLLDFQSAVEDHLQGVTHIIRGKDLMDSTRKQTLLYEHFGWSYPETIYWGRVKVHEWGGFSTSKMRESIENGEYSGWDDPRLPTIQGLKARGIQADALRNFWIELGVTQKDISVPLATLFSHNTKRIDDDAPRLSFIRDPVEVKILGDVPSEIELPIHPNHSEKGTRPISLNPPNVFIESEDARGSFRLKEFADIDQNGNIESVERSDKRPIIHWTSTTTSEPSTLLIPNQKEIEYISGRVESNDYSAGTIVQLERIGYAIVTSEGFLLMHE
;
A
#
# COMPACT_ATOMS: atom_id res chain seq x y z
N MET A 1 -15.58 5.90 24.02
CA MET A 1 -14.28 5.29 23.72
C MET A 1 -13.42 5.39 24.98
N TYR A 2 -12.56 4.42 25.24
CA TYR A 2 -11.60 4.46 26.33
C TYR A 2 -10.22 4.80 25.78
N ASP A 3 -9.42 5.54 26.56
CA ASP A 3 -8.01 5.76 26.22
C ASP A 3 -7.16 4.51 26.52
N GLY A 4 -5.89 4.54 26.13
CA GLY A 4 -4.95 3.42 26.34
C GLY A 4 -4.67 3.05 27.80
N HIS A 5 -5.24 3.76 28.77
CA HIS A 5 -5.14 3.52 30.20
C HIS A 5 -6.47 3.17 30.86
N GLY A 6 -7.55 2.95 30.07
CA GLY A 6 -8.84 2.47 30.55
C GLY A 6 -9.77 3.55 31.09
N GLN A 7 -9.57 4.84 30.76
CA GLN A 7 -10.47 5.93 31.16
C GLN A 7 -11.50 6.25 30.07
N LEU A 8 -12.72 6.59 30.48
CA LEU A 8 -13.85 6.90 29.59
C LEU A 8 -13.72 8.35 29.07
N LEU A 9 -13.76 8.53 27.74
CA LEU A 9 -13.72 9.83 27.08
C LEU A 9 -15.12 10.27 26.63
N ASN A 10 -15.42 11.57 26.68
CA ASN A 10 -16.64 12.16 26.10
C ASN A 10 -16.47 12.39 24.59
N ASP A 11 -17.56 12.81 23.92
CA ASP A 11 -17.62 13.02 22.47
C ASP A 11 -16.61 14.06 21.93
N PHE A 12 -15.87 14.75 22.81
CA PHE A 12 -14.81 15.72 22.48
C PHE A 12 -13.42 15.26 22.90
N GLY A 13 -13.22 13.99 23.26
CA GLY A 13 -11.90 13.42 23.56
C GLY A 13 -11.27 13.86 24.89
N ARG A 14 -12.05 14.38 25.84
CA ARG A 14 -11.54 14.79 27.16
C ARG A 14 -11.86 13.76 28.25
N SER A 15 -10.87 13.50 29.11
CA SER A 15 -11.01 12.60 30.25
C SER A 15 -12.05 13.09 31.27
N ILE A 16 -12.97 12.21 31.67
CA ILE A 16 -14.00 12.51 32.68
C ILE A 16 -13.49 12.05 34.05
N THR A 17 -13.17 13.01 34.91
CA THR A 17 -12.77 12.73 36.27
C THR A 17 -13.98 12.47 37.21
N PRO A 18 -13.84 11.63 38.26
CA PRO A 18 -14.96 11.20 39.13
C PRO A 18 -15.62 12.30 39.97
N ARG A 19 -15.21 13.56 39.87
CA ARG A 19 -15.75 14.65 40.70
C ARG A 19 -17.13 15.15 40.33
N LEU A 20 -17.67 14.76 39.15
CA LEU A 20 -19.00 15.24 38.67
C LEU A 20 -20.20 14.40 39.15
N CYS A 21 -19.99 13.34 39.92
CA CYS A 21 -21.08 12.53 40.49
C CYS A 21 -21.49 12.89 41.93
N ARG A 22 -20.88 13.93 42.57
CA ARG A 22 -21.21 14.29 43.97
C ARG A 22 -22.13 15.50 44.16
N SER A 23 -22.61 16.13 43.09
CA SER A 23 -23.52 17.30 43.20
C SER A 23 -24.95 17.06 42.75
N ALA A 24 -25.41 15.82 42.70
CA ALA A 24 -26.81 15.50 42.47
C ALA A 24 -27.44 14.76 43.68
N SER A 25 -27.40 15.42 44.82
CA SER A 25 -28.27 15.09 45.95
C SER A 25 -29.55 15.94 45.85
N LEU A 26 -30.54 15.42 45.17
CA LEU A 26 -31.98 15.75 45.26
C LEU A 26 -32.67 15.29 43.96
N LEU A 27 -32.95 13.99 43.90
CA LEU A 27 -34.13 13.43 43.27
C LEU A 27 -34.00 11.89 43.26
N GLU A 28 -34.81 11.25 44.04
CA GLU A 28 -34.92 9.80 44.22
C GLU A 28 -35.43 9.13 42.92
N ARG A 29 -34.54 8.85 41.96
CA ARG A 29 -34.74 7.78 40.97
C ARG A 29 -33.38 7.26 40.54
N PRO A 30 -33.00 5.99 40.80
CA PRO A 30 -31.75 5.42 40.35
C PRO A 30 -31.74 5.33 38.82
N CYS A 31 -30.67 5.82 38.20
CA CYS A 31 -30.41 5.78 36.77
C CYS A 31 -30.54 4.33 36.23
N PHE A 32 -31.25 4.17 35.11
CA PHE A 32 -31.48 2.89 34.44
C PHE A 32 -30.22 2.03 34.24
N ARG A 33 -29.05 2.67 34.05
CA ARG A 33 -27.75 1.99 33.96
C ARG A 33 -27.24 1.42 35.29
N CYS A 34 -27.55 2.06 36.43
CA CYS A 34 -27.21 1.53 37.74
C CYS A 34 -28.11 0.33 38.11
N LYS A 35 -29.37 0.34 37.73
CA LYS A 35 -30.26 -0.82 37.88
C LYS A 35 -29.88 -2.00 37.00
N LEU A 36 -29.35 -1.74 35.79
CA LEU A 36 -28.85 -2.80 34.92
C LEU A 36 -27.56 -3.44 35.46
N LYS A 37 -26.62 -2.64 35.98
CA LYS A 37 -25.41 -3.18 36.62
C LYS A 37 -25.73 -3.96 37.90
N GLN A 38 -26.65 -3.51 38.74
CA GLN A 38 -27.08 -4.24 39.93
C GLN A 38 -27.86 -5.53 39.59
N ARG A 39 -28.68 -5.53 38.52
CA ARG A 39 -29.32 -6.75 38.05
C ARG A 39 -28.35 -7.74 37.41
N ILE A 40 -27.34 -7.25 36.69
CA ILE A 40 -26.27 -8.11 36.15
C ILE A 40 -25.45 -8.71 37.31
N HIS A 41 -25.14 -7.95 38.35
CA HIS A 41 -24.46 -8.50 39.57
C HIS A 41 -25.33 -9.44 40.39
N GLN A 42 -26.64 -9.29 40.43
CA GLN A 42 -27.55 -10.20 41.14
C GLN A 42 -27.90 -11.45 40.33
N LEU A 43 -27.79 -11.40 38.98
CA LEU A 43 -27.97 -12.58 38.11
C LEU A 43 -26.70 -13.42 38.00
N SER A 44 -25.52 -12.87 38.33
CA SER A 44 -24.25 -13.62 38.39
C SER A 44 -24.02 -14.34 39.73
N ALA A 45 -24.91 -14.19 40.70
CA ALA A 45 -24.78 -14.79 42.02
C ALA A 45 -25.68 -16.03 42.25
N SER A 46 -26.42 -16.51 41.22
CA SER A 46 -27.29 -17.69 41.37
C SER A 46 -27.37 -18.50 40.07
N GLY A 47 -26.25 -18.88 39.54
CA GLY A 47 -26.12 -19.88 38.48
C GLY A 47 -24.74 -20.48 38.54
N TRP A 48 -24.66 -21.77 38.72
CA TRP A 48 -23.46 -22.55 38.55
C TRP A 48 -23.08 -22.50 37.07
N ASP A 49 -22.44 -21.40 36.62
CA ASP A 49 -21.66 -21.40 35.38
C ASP A 49 -20.46 -22.28 35.65
N MET A 50 -20.53 -23.54 35.27
CA MET A 50 -19.34 -24.35 35.08
C MET A 50 -18.49 -23.60 34.09
N ALA A 51 -17.41 -22.97 34.55
CA ALA A 51 -16.43 -22.29 33.71
C ALA A 51 -16.04 -23.29 32.61
N TRP A 52 -16.26 -22.92 31.34
CA TRP A 52 -15.86 -23.77 30.22
C TRP A 52 -14.39 -24.19 30.40
N ALA A 53 -14.14 -25.48 30.39
CA ALA A 53 -12.80 -26.05 30.40
C ALA A 53 -12.62 -26.88 29.13
N PRO A 54 -11.44 -26.83 28.50
CA PRO A 54 -11.17 -27.66 27.33
C PRO A 54 -11.23 -29.15 27.71
N ASP A 55 -11.80 -29.93 26.81
CA ASP A 55 -11.78 -31.38 26.90
C ASP A 55 -10.39 -31.95 26.59
N GLU A 56 -10.19 -33.23 26.84
CA GLU A 56 -8.93 -33.92 26.60
C GLU A 56 -8.49 -33.87 25.14
N GLU A 57 -9.44 -33.94 24.21
CA GLU A 57 -9.20 -33.83 22.76
C GLU A 57 -8.61 -32.46 22.41
N THR A 58 -9.15 -31.39 23.02
CA THR A 58 -8.64 -30.02 22.83
C THR A 58 -7.24 -29.87 23.41
N HIS A 59 -6.96 -30.45 24.58
CA HIS A 59 -5.61 -30.44 25.17
C HIS A 59 -4.59 -31.16 24.29
N GLN A 60 -4.93 -32.33 23.76
CA GLN A 60 -4.08 -33.08 22.86
C GLN A 60 -3.85 -32.33 21.54
N LEU A 61 -4.88 -31.71 20.96
CA LEU A 61 -4.75 -30.89 19.77
C LEU A 61 -3.79 -29.70 20.00
N ILE A 62 -3.93 -29.00 21.15
CA ILE A 62 -3.05 -27.89 21.50
C ILE A 62 -1.61 -28.37 21.61
N TRP A 63 -1.39 -29.50 22.28
CA TRP A 63 -0.06 -30.07 22.49
C TRP A 63 0.60 -30.49 21.19
N HIS A 64 -0.09 -31.27 20.34
CA HIS A 64 0.45 -31.73 19.06
C HIS A 64 0.75 -30.58 18.11
N LEU A 65 -0.10 -29.55 18.07
CA LEU A 65 0.17 -28.34 17.26
C LEU A 65 1.33 -27.50 17.82
N ALA A 66 1.54 -27.50 19.14
CA ALA A 66 2.70 -26.86 19.75
C ALA A 66 4.00 -27.60 19.42
N LEU A 67 4.01 -28.94 19.51
CA LEU A 67 5.14 -29.79 19.11
C LEU A 67 5.48 -29.60 17.63
N GLN A 68 4.48 -29.64 16.75
CA GLN A 68 4.70 -29.41 15.32
C GLN A 68 5.29 -28.02 15.07
N ASN A 69 4.79 -26.98 15.75
CA ASN A 69 5.31 -25.64 15.58
C ASN A 69 6.75 -25.51 16.10
N ALA A 70 7.09 -26.16 17.20
CA ALA A 70 8.47 -26.23 17.69
C ALA A 70 9.38 -26.98 16.72
N PHE A 71 8.92 -28.07 16.12
CA PHE A 71 9.66 -28.83 15.12
C PHE A 71 9.91 -28.02 13.84
N GLU A 72 8.84 -27.40 13.28
CA GLU A 72 8.90 -26.57 12.07
C GLU A 72 9.84 -25.33 12.22
N TYR A 73 9.99 -24.81 13.43
CA TYR A 73 10.78 -23.59 13.72
C TYR A 73 11.98 -23.85 14.63
N GLU A 74 12.53 -25.07 14.62
CA GLU A 74 13.78 -25.43 15.29
C GLU A 74 13.82 -25.02 16.78
N GLY A 75 12.74 -25.27 17.50
CA GLY A 75 12.60 -24.92 18.92
C GLY A 75 12.24 -23.46 19.20
N LYS A 76 11.88 -22.69 18.17
CA LYS A 76 11.43 -21.28 18.27
C LYS A 76 9.96 -21.13 17.89
N GLY A 77 9.12 -22.05 18.29
CA GLY A 77 7.69 -22.02 18.05
C GLY A 77 7.02 -20.76 18.63
N ALA A 78 6.01 -20.22 17.91
CA ALA A 78 5.32 -18.98 18.24
C ALA A 78 3.87 -19.21 18.65
N VAL A 79 3.45 -18.67 19.81
CA VAL A 79 2.09 -18.79 20.38
C VAL A 79 1.01 -18.37 19.38
N GLY A 80 1.18 -17.23 18.71
CA GLY A 80 0.21 -16.70 17.74
C GLY A 80 -0.03 -17.62 16.56
N SER A 81 0.99 -18.34 16.10
CA SER A 81 0.90 -19.32 15.00
C SER A 81 0.03 -20.51 15.42
N VAL A 82 0.23 -21.03 16.62
CA VAL A 82 -0.52 -22.17 17.16
C VAL A 82 -1.97 -21.79 17.44
N ILE A 83 -2.22 -20.62 18.06
CA ILE A 83 -3.60 -20.11 18.25
C ILE A 83 -4.32 -19.98 16.90
N GLY A 84 -3.69 -19.40 15.88
CA GLY A 84 -4.28 -19.28 14.54
C GLY A 84 -4.69 -20.62 13.93
N ARG A 85 -3.87 -21.66 14.13
CA ARG A 85 -4.17 -23.04 13.67
C ARG A 85 -5.33 -23.65 14.42
N ILE A 86 -5.36 -23.56 15.74
CA ILE A 86 -6.46 -24.06 16.57
C ILE A 86 -7.77 -23.42 16.15
N MET A 87 -7.81 -22.07 16.03
CA MET A 87 -9.02 -21.34 15.65
C MET A 87 -9.46 -21.57 14.20
N SER A 88 -8.60 -22.06 13.34
CA SER A 88 -8.95 -22.48 11.98
C SER A 88 -9.45 -23.92 11.91
N THR A 89 -8.92 -24.81 12.73
CA THR A 89 -9.30 -26.24 12.79
C THR A 89 -10.59 -26.44 13.59
N ARG A 90 -10.73 -25.73 14.70
CA ARG A 90 -11.85 -25.79 15.65
C ARG A 90 -12.44 -24.39 15.82
N SER A 91 -13.28 -23.99 14.85
CA SER A 91 -13.91 -22.64 14.85
C SER A 91 -14.86 -22.40 16.01
N ASP A 92 -15.38 -23.46 16.62
CA ASP A 92 -16.19 -23.47 17.84
C ASP A 92 -15.43 -22.90 19.06
N LEU A 93 -14.11 -23.08 19.08
CA LEU A 93 -13.26 -22.60 20.18
C LEU A 93 -13.01 -21.08 20.17
N ARG A 94 -13.41 -20.36 19.11
CA ARG A 94 -13.19 -18.91 19.02
C ARG A 94 -13.86 -18.11 20.14
N GLN A 95 -15.02 -18.55 20.61
CA GLN A 95 -15.71 -17.94 21.74
C GLN A 95 -14.99 -18.12 23.10
N HIS A 96 -14.08 -19.10 23.18
CA HIS A 96 -13.29 -19.43 24.36
C HIS A 96 -11.82 -18.99 24.26
N GLY A 97 -11.50 -18.08 23.32
CA GLY A 97 -10.13 -17.62 23.03
C GLY A 97 -9.37 -17.13 24.26
N GLY A 98 -10.06 -16.50 25.24
CA GLY A 98 -9.45 -16.02 26.48
C GLY A 98 -8.97 -17.16 27.41
N GLN A 99 -9.66 -18.32 27.42
CA GLN A 99 -9.27 -19.49 28.21
C GLN A 99 -8.21 -20.33 27.49
N ILE A 100 -8.25 -20.39 26.16
CA ILE A 100 -7.33 -21.17 25.33
C ILE A 100 -5.95 -20.54 25.21
N SER A 101 -5.86 -19.22 25.07
CA SER A 101 -4.58 -18.52 24.88
C SER A 101 -3.51 -18.83 25.94
N PRO A 102 -3.81 -18.85 27.25
CA PRO A 102 -2.82 -19.22 28.27
C PRO A 102 -2.35 -20.68 28.14
N LEU A 103 -3.24 -21.61 27.79
CA LEU A 103 -2.93 -23.03 27.61
C LEU A 103 -2.00 -23.24 26.41
N VAL A 104 -2.28 -22.53 25.31
CA VAL A 104 -1.41 -22.58 24.13
C VAL A 104 -0.05 -22.00 24.44
N ALA A 105 0.03 -20.88 25.18
CA ALA A 105 1.30 -20.28 25.56
C ALA A 105 2.15 -21.26 26.39
N GLN A 106 1.54 -21.92 27.36
CA GLN A 106 2.19 -22.94 28.17
C GLN A 106 2.69 -24.13 27.36
N SER A 107 1.85 -24.62 26.43
CA SER A 107 2.20 -25.77 25.57
C SER A 107 3.31 -25.43 24.60
N VAL A 108 3.30 -24.25 23.98
CA VAL A 108 4.39 -23.79 23.09
C VAL A 108 5.70 -23.65 23.87
N GLN A 109 5.66 -23.09 25.08
CA GLN A 109 6.87 -23.00 25.90
C GLN A 109 7.42 -24.38 26.25
N LYS A 110 6.57 -25.32 26.66
CA LYS A 110 6.98 -26.71 26.93
C LYS A 110 7.57 -27.39 25.69
N ALA A 111 6.95 -27.22 24.53
CA ALA A 111 7.44 -27.81 23.27
C ALA A 111 8.80 -27.21 22.85
N ASN A 112 8.99 -25.90 23.01
CA ASN A 112 10.27 -25.26 22.72
C ASN A 112 11.37 -25.73 23.69
N ASN A 113 11.07 -25.85 24.98
CA ASN A 113 12.02 -26.38 25.97
C ASN A 113 12.37 -27.85 25.65
N LEU A 114 11.39 -28.66 25.26
CA LEU A 114 11.61 -30.05 24.85
C LEU A 114 12.54 -30.14 23.65
N ALA A 115 12.38 -29.25 22.66
CA ALA A 115 13.26 -29.16 21.51
C ALA A 115 14.71 -28.83 21.89
N GLN A 116 14.89 -27.95 22.88
CA GLN A 116 16.23 -27.55 23.37
C GLN A 116 16.89 -28.64 24.24
N GLU A 117 16.10 -29.35 25.07
CA GLU A 117 16.62 -30.34 26.03
C GLU A 117 16.86 -31.70 25.39
N GLN A 118 15.98 -32.14 24.49
CA GLN A 118 15.98 -33.49 23.92
C GLN A 118 16.18 -33.57 22.41
N GLY A 119 16.22 -32.42 21.77
CA GLY A 119 16.42 -32.31 20.33
C GLY A 119 15.17 -32.47 19.48
N LEU A 120 15.28 -32.12 18.21
CA LEU A 120 14.15 -32.18 17.25
C LEU A 120 13.75 -33.61 16.89
N GLU A 121 14.71 -34.55 16.88
CA GLU A 121 14.45 -35.98 16.62
C GLU A 121 13.49 -36.60 17.65
N HIS A 122 13.58 -36.16 18.92
CA HIS A 122 12.66 -36.61 19.95
C HIS A 122 11.23 -36.09 19.72
N ILE A 123 11.08 -34.81 19.33
CA ILE A 123 9.76 -34.26 18.95
C ILE A 123 9.18 -34.99 17.74
N GLU A 124 10.00 -35.28 16.74
CA GLU A 124 9.60 -36.04 15.56
C GLU A 124 9.09 -37.43 15.93
N SER A 125 9.78 -38.11 16.86
CA SER A 125 9.36 -39.43 17.38
C SER A 125 8.00 -39.37 18.06
N ILE A 126 7.74 -38.35 18.90
CA ILE A 126 6.44 -38.16 19.54
C ILE A 126 5.35 -37.92 18.51
N LEU A 127 5.60 -37.01 17.55
CA LEU A 127 4.63 -36.72 16.48
C LEU A 127 4.36 -37.94 15.58
N ALA A 128 5.38 -38.74 15.28
CA ALA A 128 5.24 -39.97 14.51
C ALA A 128 4.37 -40.99 15.21
N SER A 129 4.45 -41.09 16.56
CA SER A 129 3.63 -41.94 17.38
C SER A 129 2.18 -41.46 17.51
N ASP A 130 2.01 -40.18 17.88
CA ASP A 130 0.74 -39.67 18.41
C ASP A 130 -0.07 -38.87 17.36
N ALA A 131 0.59 -38.28 16.37
CA ALA A 131 -0.04 -37.43 15.34
C ALA A 131 0.72 -37.45 14.00
N PRO A 132 0.93 -38.63 13.36
CA PRO A 132 1.77 -38.78 12.17
C PRO A 132 1.34 -37.86 11.02
N GLN A 133 0.04 -37.53 10.92
CA GLN A 133 -0.50 -36.62 9.91
C GLN A 133 0.08 -35.17 10.04
N LEU A 134 0.65 -34.82 11.19
CA LEU A 134 1.27 -33.52 11.39
C LEU A 134 2.73 -33.48 10.93
N LEU A 135 3.35 -34.63 10.73
CA LEU A 135 4.69 -34.78 10.13
C LEU A 135 4.63 -34.82 8.60
N GLU A 136 3.49 -35.19 8.02
CA GLU A 136 3.27 -34.94 6.60
C GLU A 136 3.39 -33.43 6.39
N GLY A 137 4.60 -33.02 6.01
CA GLY A 137 4.95 -31.61 5.90
C GLY A 137 3.86 -30.89 5.13
N ARG A 138 3.43 -29.72 5.61
CA ARG A 138 2.73 -28.79 4.73
C ARG A 138 3.50 -28.82 3.42
N LYS A 139 2.84 -29.26 2.33
CA LYS A 139 3.32 -28.88 1.00
C LYS A 139 3.60 -27.40 1.14
N LYS A 140 4.88 -27.03 1.24
CA LYS A 140 5.28 -25.61 1.15
C LYS A 140 4.49 -25.15 -0.05
N GLN A 141 3.50 -24.27 0.16
CA GLN A 141 2.83 -23.66 -0.99
C GLN A 141 4.01 -23.11 -1.78
N GLU A 142 4.28 -23.73 -2.90
CA GLU A 142 5.31 -23.27 -3.81
C GLU A 142 5.10 -21.77 -3.93
N LYS A 143 6.13 -21.00 -3.60
CA LYS A 143 6.03 -19.55 -3.62
C LYS A 143 5.58 -19.23 -5.03
N ARG A 144 4.35 -18.80 -5.19
CA ARG A 144 3.76 -18.59 -6.50
C ARG A 144 4.63 -17.56 -7.21
N GLU A 145 5.27 -17.97 -8.28
CA GLU A 145 5.97 -17.04 -9.15
C GLU A 145 4.93 -16.43 -10.10
N GLY A 146 4.88 -15.09 -10.15
CA GLY A 146 3.97 -14.37 -11.03
C GLY A 146 2.54 -14.17 -10.51
N LEU A 147 1.68 -13.71 -11.40
CA LEU A 147 0.27 -13.45 -11.13
C LEU A 147 -0.57 -14.75 -11.20
N PRO A 148 -1.71 -14.81 -10.49
CA PRO A 148 -2.64 -15.93 -10.60
C PRO A 148 -3.21 -16.04 -12.02
N GLU A 149 -3.49 -17.27 -12.46
CA GLU A 149 -4.20 -17.50 -13.72
C GLU A 149 -5.55 -16.78 -13.75
N LEU A 150 -5.86 -16.18 -14.90
CA LEU A 150 -7.15 -15.54 -15.14
C LEU A 150 -8.23 -16.60 -15.36
N LYS A 151 -9.40 -16.35 -14.81
CA LYS A 151 -10.61 -17.13 -15.07
C LYS A 151 -11.36 -16.54 -16.25
N ASN A 152 -12.19 -17.37 -16.88
CA ASN A 152 -13.13 -16.94 -17.92
C ASN A 152 -12.45 -16.20 -19.10
N LEU A 153 -11.23 -16.64 -19.44
CA LEU A 153 -10.61 -16.26 -20.71
C LEU A 153 -11.44 -16.87 -21.83
N GLY A 154 -12.21 -16.08 -22.56
CA GLY A 154 -12.91 -16.52 -23.76
C GLY A 154 -11.94 -16.74 -24.94
N ASP A 155 -12.50 -17.03 -26.13
CA ASP A 155 -11.73 -17.21 -27.37
C ASP A 155 -11.11 -15.90 -27.88
N THR A 156 -11.52 -14.75 -27.35
CA THR A 156 -11.03 -13.42 -27.73
C THR A 156 -9.92 -12.93 -26.79
N LYS A 157 -9.04 -12.08 -27.32
CA LYS A 157 -7.99 -11.45 -26.52
C LYS A 157 -8.62 -10.64 -25.40
N PRO A 158 -8.14 -10.79 -24.14
CA PRO A 158 -8.69 -10.05 -23.03
C PRO A 158 -8.41 -8.55 -23.12
N VAL A 159 -9.35 -7.75 -22.63
CA VAL A 159 -9.25 -6.30 -22.56
C VAL A 159 -9.30 -5.88 -21.10
N PHE A 160 -8.26 -5.17 -20.68
CA PHE A 160 -8.08 -4.63 -19.34
C PHE A 160 -8.13 -3.11 -19.38
N ARG A 161 -8.39 -2.48 -18.24
CA ARG A 161 -8.29 -1.03 -18.13
C ARG A 161 -7.69 -0.59 -16.80
N PHE A 162 -6.89 0.46 -16.85
CA PHE A 162 -6.54 1.29 -15.72
C PHE A 162 -7.26 2.63 -15.88
N ALA A 163 -8.07 3.02 -14.89
CA ALA A 163 -9.01 4.13 -15.02
C ALA A 163 -8.85 5.13 -13.86
N PRO A 164 -7.75 5.92 -13.83
CA PRO A 164 -7.53 6.94 -12.81
C PRO A 164 -8.38 8.19 -13.06
N ASN A 165 -8.70 8.90 -11.97
CA ASN A 165 -9.06 10.31 -12.09
C ASN A 165 -7.76 11.11 -12.26
N PRO A 166 -7.65 11.99 -13.29
CA PRO A 166 -6.42 12.74 -13.57
C PRO A 166 -6.31 14.00 -12.67
N ASN A 167 -6.35 13.85 -11.36
CA ASN A 167 -6.27 14.93 -10.37
C ASN A 167 -4.89 15.06 -9.72
N GLY A 168 -3.85 14.77 -10.44
CA GLY A 168 -2.44 14.82 -10.06
C GLY A 168 -1.67 13.60 -10.52
N PRO A 169 -0.38 13.47 -10.16
CA PRO A 169 0.46 12.34 -10.51
C PRO A 169 -0.02 11.05 -9.86
N LEU A 170 0.42 9.94 -10.42
CA LEU A 170 0.10 8.63 -9.87
C LEU A 170 0.92 8.35 -8.60
N SER A 171 0.30 7.69 -7.64
CA SER A 171 0.95 7.27 -6.39
C SER A 171 1.46 5.84 -6.49
N PHE A 172 2.26 5.44 -5.51
CA PHE A 172 2.68 4.05 -5.28
C PHE A 172 1.49 3.06 -5.35
N GLY A 173 0.35 3.42 -4.73
CA GLY A 173 -0.84 2.57 -4.79
C GLY A 173 -1.46 2.44 -6.19
N HIS A 174 -1.39 3.47 -7.01
CA HIS A 174 -1.84 3.43 -8.41
C HIS A 174 -0.93 2.53 -9.27
N ALA A 175 0.38 2.46 -8.97
CA ALA A 175 1.32 1.57 -9.65
C ALA A 175 0.85 0.11 -9.65
N ARG A 176 0.23 -0.37 -8.56
CA ARG A 176 -0.36 -1.72 -8.52
C ARG A 176 -1.39 -1.94 -9.63
N GLY A 177 -2.29 -0.97 -9.81
CA GLY A 177 -3.32 -1.04 -10.84
C GLY A 177 -2.73 -1.11 -12.25
N ILE A 178 -1.70 -0.31 -12.51
CA ILE A 178 -1.00 -0.30 -13.80
C ILE A 178 -0.28 -1.63 -14.01
N VAL A 179 0.54 -2.04 -13.06
CA VAL A 179 1.37 -3.25 -13.17
C VAL A 179 0.51 -4.48 -13.37
N ILE A 180 -0.51 -4.69 -12.54
CA ILE A 180 -1.33 -5.90 -12.63
C ILE A 180 -2.12 -5.98 -13.94
N ASN A 181 -2.80 -4.88 -14.33
CA ASN A 181 -3.54 -4.86 -15.60
C ASN A 181 -2.59 -4.93 -16.81
N GLY A 182 -1.45 -4.24 -16.75
CA GLY A 182 -0.44 -4.25 -17.81
C GLY A 182 0.22 -5.61 -17.99
N SER A 183 0.60 -6.28 -16.88
CA SER A 183 1.22 -7.61 -16.93
C SER A 183 0.28 -8.67 -17.49
N TYR A 184 -0.99 -8.67 -17.09
CA TYR A 184 -1.97 -9.58 -17.70
C TYR A 184 -2.22 -9.28 -19.17
N ALA A 185 -2.27 -8.00 -19.56
CA ALA A 185 -2.42 -7.63 -20.96
C ALA A 185 -1.22 -8.13 -21.80
N GLU A 186 0.00 -8.05 -21.26
CA GLU A 186 1.20 -8.54 -21.92
C GLU A 186 1.21 -10.07 -22.00
N GLU A 187 1.00 -10.76 -20.89
CA GLU A 187 1.00 -12.23 -20.78
C GLU A 187 0.00 -12.88 -21.75
N HIS A 188 -1.21 -12.31 -21.84
CA HIS A 188 -2.28 -12.84 -22.69
C HIS A 188 -2.38 -12.17 -24.06
N LYS A 189 -1.40 -11.34 -24.46
CA LYS A 189 -1.43 -10.57 -25.72
C LYS A 189 -2.74 -9.80 -25.91
N GLY A 190 -3.28 -9.32 -24.78
CA GLY A 190 -4.51 -8.56 -24.68
C GLY A 190 -4.30 -7.07 -24.91
N THR A 191 -5.29 -6.27 -24.53
CA THR A 191 -5.28 -4.81 -24.67
C THR A 191 -5.33 -4.15 -23.30
N LEU A 192 -4.47 -3.17 -23.04
CA LEU A 192 -4.55 -2.27 -21.89
C LEU A 192 -5.12 -0.92 -22.31
N ILE A 193 -6.23 -0.52 -21.70
CA ILE A 193 -6.82 0.81 -21.88
C ILE A 193 -6.43 1.69 -20.70
N LEU A 194 -5.86 2.84 -20.97
CA LEU A 194 -5.77 3.95 -20.01
C LEU A 194 -7.01 4.83 -20.19
N ARG A 195 -7.88 4.89 -19.18
CA ARG A 195 -9.08 5.72 -19.23
C ARG A 195 -9.04 6.80 -18.17
N PHE A 196 -9.13 8.05 -18.57
CA PHE A 196 -9.29 9.16 -17.64
C PHE A 196 -10.75 9.28 -17.20
N ASP A 197 -11.05 8.92 -15.96
CA ASP A 197 -12.37 9.08 -15.35
C ASP A 197 -12.47 10.50 -14.75
N ASP A 198 -12.59 11.50 -15.65
CA ASP A 198 -12.47 12.94 -15.39
C ASP A 198 -13.81 13.68 -15.33
N THR A 199 -14.88 13.02 -14.89
CA THR A 199 -16.24 13.56 -14.90
C THR A 199 -16.66 14.28 -13.60
N ASP A 200 -15.75 14.49 -12.65
CA ASP A 200 -16.02 15.24 -11.42
C ASP A 200 -15.23 16.56 -11.39
N THR A 201 -15.92 17.68 -11.59
CA THR A 201 -15.31 19.02 -11.58
C THR A 201 -15.32 19.69 -10.20
N THR A 202 -15.89 19.06 -9.18
CA THR A 202 -16.14 19.69 -7.87
C THR A 202 -15.34 19.09 -6.73
N VAL A 203 -15.40 17.76 -6.56
CA VAL A 203 -14.77 17.07 -5.42
C VAL A 203 -13.33 16.68 -5.75
N LYS A 204 -13.11 16.21 -6.98
CA LYS A 204 -11.79 15.80 -7.50
C LYS A 204 -11.60 16.36 -8.91
N PRO A 205 -11.46 17.67 -9.03
CA PRO A 205 -11.31 18.28 -10.35
C PRO A 205 -10.05 17.75 -11.05
N PRO A 206 -10.13 17.49 -12.35
CA PRO A 206 -8.98 17.10 -13.15
C PRO A 206 -7.93 18.22 -13.22
N GLU A 207 -6.68 17.86 -13.46
CA GLU A 207 -5.55 18.76 -13.72
C GLU A 207 -5.03 18.57 -15.14
N LEU A 208 -4.82 19.66 -15.88
CA LEU A 208 -4.35 19.58 -17.26
C LEU A 208 -3.02 18.83 -17.37
N ALA A 209 -2.07 19.10 -16.49
CA ALA A 209 -0.77 18.44 -16.49
C ALA A 209 -0.86 16.90 -16.33
N ALA A 210 -1.90 16.41 -15.65
CA ALA A 210 -2.05 14.97 -15.41
C ALA A 210 -2.38 14.18 -16.68
N TYR A 211 -2.96 14.81 -17.70
CA TYR A 211 -3.26 14.12 -18.97
C TYR A 211 -2.01 13.77 -19.78
N ASP A 212 -0.94 14.55 -19.65
CA ASP A 212 0.34 14.27 -20.29
C ASP A 212 1.24 13.43 -19.37
N LEU A 213 1.16 13.66 -18.07
CA LEU A 213 2.00 13.02 -17.08
C LEU A 213 1.65 11.54 -16.87
N ILE A 214 0.37 11.22 -16.68
CA ILE A 214 -0.07 9.85 -16.40
C ILE A 214 0.30 8.86 -17.50
N PRO A 215 0.15 9.14 -18.81
CA PRO A 215 0.65 8.27 -19.85
C PRO A 215 2.16 8.01 -19.78
N GLN A 216 2.97 9.03 -19.44
CA GLN A 216 4.42 8.89 -19.28
C GLN A 216 4.76 8.02 -18.07
N GLU A 217 4.03 8.15 -16.96
CA GLU A 217 4.20 7.31 -15.78
C GLU A 217 3.81 5.85 -16.05
N VAL A 218 2.74 5.62 -16.82
CA VAL A 218 2.33 4.28 -17.28
C VAL A 218 3.41 3.67 -18.18
N GLU A 219 3.93 4.43 -19.15
CA GLU A 219 4.98 3.98 -20.05
C GLU A 219 6.28 3.69 -19.30
N TRP A 220 6.70 4.57 -18.40
CA TRP A 220 7.87 4.33 -17.58
C TRP A 220 7.74 3.05 -16.75
N LEU A 221 6.57 2.85 -16.13
CA LEU A 221 6.34 1.72 -15.24
C LEU A 221 6.23 0.39 -15.99
N LEU A 222 5.63 0.37 -17.19
CA LEU A 222 5.43 -0.85 -17.97
C LEU A 222 6.54 -1.11 -19.02
N GLY A 223 7.34 -0.09 -19.36
CA GLY A 223 8.29 -0.13 -20.47
C GLY A 223 7.60 -0.03 -21.84
N ARG A 224 6.29 0.25 -21.86
CA ARG A 224 5.49 0.47 -23.07
C ARG A 224 4.28 1.36 -22.77
N PRO A 225 3.76 2.10 -23.74
CA PRO A 225 2.52 2.85 -23.56
C PRO A 225 1.29 1.93 -23.39
N ALA A 226 0.19 2.49 -22.93
CA ALA A 226 -1.11 1.84 -23.02
C ALA A 226 -1.53 1.71 -24.49
N ASP A 227 -2.26 0.64 -24.83
CA ASP A 227 -2.67 0.38 -26.23
C ASP A 227 -3.73 1.37 -26.72
N ARG A 228 -4.56 1.88 -25.82
CA ARG A 228 -5.59 2.90 -26.08
C ARG A 228 -5.69 3.88 -24.93
N ILE A 229 -5.98 5.15 -25.25
CA ILE A 229 -6.32 6.18 -24.27
C ILE A 229 -7.76 6.63 -24.52
N VAL A 230 -8.57 6.67 -23.47
CA VAL A 230 -9.97 7.13 -23.51
C VAL A 230 -10.15 8.23 -22.47
N VAL A 231 -10.83 9.31 -22.83
CA VAL A 231 -11.13 10.42 -21.93
C VAL A 231 -12.63 10.52 -21.76
N ALA A 232 -13.11 10.29 -20.53
CA ALA A 232 -14.55 10.19 -20.25
C ALA A 232 -15.30 11.51 -20.55
N SER A 233 -14.69 12.67 -20.27
CA SER A 233 -15.32 13.97 -20.55
C SER A 233 -15.56 14.24 -22.04
N ASP A 234 -14.83 13.62 -22.95
CA ASP A 234 -15.08 13.72 -24.41
C ASP A 234 -16.33 12.92 -24.82
N ARG A 235 -16.81 12.04 -23.97
CA ARG A 235 -17.86 11.07 -24.26
C ARG A 235 -19.20 11.39 -23.57
N ILE A 236 -19.34 12.58 -23.01
CA ILE A 236 -20.59 13.02 -22.36
C ILE A 236 -21.85 12.78 -23.22
N PRO A 237 -21.86 13.04 -24.53
CA PRO A 237 -23.02 12.74 -25.38
C PRO A 237 -23.42 11.27 -25.36
N VAL A 238 -22.45 10.36 -25.35
CA VAL A 238 -22.69 8.90 -25.28
C VAL A 238 -23.38 8.51 -23.97
N TYR A 239 -22.98 9.13 -22.86
CA TYR A 239 -23.65 8.90 -21.58
C TYR A 239 -25.07 9.45 -21.55
N TYR A 240 -25.34 10.54 -22.28
CA TYR A 240 -26.69 11.08 -22.44
C TYR A 240 -27.60 10.14 -23.22
N GLU A 241 -27.09 9.54 -24.31
CA GLU A 241 -27.80 8.53 -25.10
C GLU A 241 -28.22 7.34 -24.22
N HIS A 242 -27.30 6.78 -23.43
CA HIS A 242 -27.60 5.66 -22.53
C HIS A 242 -28.50 6.08 -21.36
N ALA A 243 -28.40 7.30 -20.86
CA ALA A 243 -29.29 7.82 -19.85
C ALA A 243 -30.71 7.95 -20.39
N GLU A 244 -30.88 8.47 -21.61
CA GLU A 244 -32.18 8.60 -22.28
C GLU A 244 -32.79 7.23 -22.59
N GLU A 245 -31.98 6.27 -23.07
CA GLU A 245 -32.41 4.89 -23.28
C GLU A 245 -32.91 4.26 -21.97
N MET A 246 -32.18 4.46 -20.87
CA MET A 246 -32.55 3.98 -19.53
C MET A 246 -33.90 4.59 -19.08
N LEU A 247 -34.15 5.87 -19.35
CA LEU A 247 -35.41 6.54 -19.02
C LEU A 247 -36.58 6.02 -19.88
N ARG A 248 -36.36 5.82 -21.20
CA ARG A 248 -37.34 5.28 -22.15
C ARG A 248 -37.73 3.84 -21.82
N SER A 249 -36.75 3.04 -21.42
CA SER A 249 -36.94 1.63 -21.06
C SER A 249 -37.45 1.44 -19.62
N LYS A 250 -37.69 2.53 -18.90
CA LYS A 250 -38.21 2.54 -17.51
C LYS A 250 -37.27 1.93 -16.45
N PHE A 251 -35.97 1.75 -16.77
CA PHE A 251 -34.95 1.30 -15.80
C PHE A 251 -34.39 2.45 -14.95
N GLY A 252 -34.72 3.69 -15.30
CA GLY A 252 -34.30 4.87 -14.60
C GLY A 252 -35.41 5.89 -14.47
N TYR A 253 -35.17 6.93 -13.71
CA TYR A 253 -36.11 8.05 -13.54
C TYR A 253 -35.37 9.31 -13.05
N VAL A 254 -35.96 10.47 -13.32
CA VAL A 254 -35.50 11.76 -12.81
C VAL A 254 -36.12 12.00 -11.45
N CYS A 255 -35.30 12.02 -10.41
CA CYS A 255 -35.71 12.26 -9.03
C CYS A 255 -35.49 13.73 -8.66
N LYS A 256 -36.51 14.37 -8.12
CA LYS A 256 -36.49 15.76 -7.62
C LYS A 256 -36.57 15.83 -6.09
N CYS A 257 -36.44 14.70 -5.40
CA CYS A 257 -36.38 14.67 -3.94
C CYS A 257 -35.03 15.27 -3.49
N THR A 258 -35.05 16.04 -2.41
CA THR A 258 -33.84 16.47 -1.73
C THR A 258 -33.01 15.26 -1.29
N ALA A 259 -31.73 15.44 -1.10
CA ALA A 259 -30.84 14.35 -0.64
C ALA A 259 -31.33 13.75 0.69
N GLU A 260 -31.83 14.58 1.59
CA GLU A 260 -32.36 14.15 2.90
C GLU A 260 -33.64 13.35 2.76
N ALA A 261 -34.61 13.85 1.99
CA ALA A 261 -35.87 13.13 1.74
C ALA A 261 -35.61 11.77 1.06
N PHE A 262 -34.69 11.74 0.07
CA PHE A 262 -34.38 10.47 -0.58
C PHE A 262 -33.64 9.49 0.37
N ARG A 263 -32.80 9.99 1.29
CA ARG A 263 -32.16 9.16 2.32
C ARG A 263 -33.22 8.45 3.17
N GLN A 264 -34.28 9.14 3.58
CA GLN A 264 -35.37 8.54 4.35
C GLN A 264 -36.08 7.40 3.58
N PHE A 265 -36.41 7.60 2.28
CA PHE A 265 -36.97 6.53 1.43
C PHE A 265 -36.00 5.34 1.33
N ARG A 266 -34.72 5.61 1.13
CA ARG A 266 -33.68 4.58 1.04
C ARG A 266 -33.56 3.79 2.35
N GLU A 267 -33.63 4.44 3.51
CA GLU A 267 -33.51 3.80 4.82
C GLU A 267 -34.78 3.02 5.16
N SER A 268 -35.96 3.57 4.91
CA SER A 268 -37.26 2.91 5.12
C SER A 268 -37.60 1.82 4.08
N LYS A 269 -36.75 1.65 3.06
CA LYS A 269 -36.98 0.69 1.96
C LYS A 269 -38.24 0.93 1.16
N THR A 270 -38.63 2.18 1.01
CA THR A 270 -39.83 2.60 0.29
C THR A 270 -39.47 3.36 -0.99
N ASN A 271 -40.35 3.33 -1.97
CA ASN A 271 -40.18 4.07 -3.21
C ASN A 271 -40.34 5.57 -2.95
N CYS A 272 -39.52 6.39 -3.62
CA CYS A 272 -39.77 7.82 -3.63
C CYS A 272 -40.90 8.16 -4.65
N PRO A 273 -41.63 9.27 -4.47
CA PRO A 273 -42.76 9.64 -5.35
C PRO A 273 -42.36 9.84 -6.81
N CYS A 274 -41.08 10.16 -7.08
CA CYS A 274 -40.62 10.38 -8.45
C CYS A 274 -40.43 9.08 -9.26
N ARG A 275 -40.44 7.92 -8.62
CA ARG A 275 -40.12 6.64 -9.25
C ARG A 275 -41.17 6.16 -10.24
N ASP A 276 -42.42 6.55 -10.04
CA ASP A 276 -43.59 6.08 -10.81
C ASP A 276 -44.00 7.06 -11.93
N LYS A 277 -43.17 8.08 -12.22
CA LYS A 277 -43.40 8.99 -13.34
C LYS A 277 -43.46 8.26 -14.69
N SER A 278 -44.28 8.79 -15.59
CA SER A 278 -44.33 8.31 -16.98
C SER A 278 -42.99 8.55 -17.70
N VAL A 279 -42.79 7.93 -18.85
CA VAL A 279 -41.60 8.15 -19.70
C VAL A 279 -41.54 9.61 -20.16
N GLU A 280 -42.72 10.18 -20.53
CA GLU A 280 -42.84 11.55 -21.02
C GLU A 280 -42.48 12.58 -19.94
N GLU A 281 -42.92 12.36 -18.70
CA GLU A 281 -42.54 13.19 -17.54
C GLU A 281 -41.03 13.11 -17.26
N ASN A 282 -40.46 11.91 -17.29
CA ASN A 282 -39.02 11.71 -17.08
C ASN A 282 -38.19 12.38 -18.20
N LEU A 283 -38.58 12.26 -19.45
CA LEU A 283 -37.89 12.91 -20.58
C LEU A 283 -38.06 14.44 -20.53
N SER A 284 -39.23 14.94 -20.12
CA SER A 284 -39.44 16.37 -19.87
C SER A 284 -38.53 16.91 -18.77
N ASP A 285 -38.43 16.20 -17.65
CA ASP A 285 -37.51 16.56 -16.55
C ASP A 285 -36.03 16.43 -16.98
N TRP A 286 -35.68 15.41 -17.78
CA TRP A 286 -34.36 15.24 -18.35
C TRP A 286 -33.95 16.44 -19.22
N ASN A 287 -34.83 16.88 -20.11
CA ASN A 287 -34.56 18.06 -20.95
C ASN A 287 -34.33 19.32 -20.12
N LYS A 288 -35.10 19.51 -19.01
CA LYS A 288 -34.89 20.63 -18.07
C LYS A 288 -33.57 20.55 -17.30
N MET A 289 -33.00 19.35 -17.12
CA MET A 289 -31.64 19.20 -16.60
C MET A 289 -30.61 19.62 -17.66
N LEU A 290 -30.79 19.20 -18.91
CA LEU A 290 -29.85 19.48 -20.00
C LEU A 290 -29.81 20.98 -20.36
N ASP A 291 -30.97 21.63 -20.47
CA ASP A 291 -31.06 23.06 -20.82
C ASP A 291 -30.71 24.00 -19.67
N GLY A 292 -30.69 23.47 -18.41
CA GLY A 292 -30.35 24.22 -17.19
C GLY A 292 -31.53 24.98 -16.59
N THR A 293 -32.75 24.61 -16.95
CA THR A 293 -33.98 25.07 -16.24
C THR A 293 -33.90 24.63 -14.77
N TYR A 294 -33.46 23.39 -14.51
CA TYR A 294 -33.08 22.95 -13.17
C TYR A 294 -31.66 23.42 -12.79
N LYS A 295 -31.42 23.58 -11.49
CA LYS A 295 -30.13 23.96 -10.92
C LYS A 295 -29.46 22.74 -10.26
N PRO A 296 -28.15 22.80 -9.98
CA PRO A 296 -27.50 21.78 -9.18
C PRO A 296 -28.24 21.54 -7.86
N GLY A 297 -28.60 20.28 -7.60
CA GLY A 297 -29.38 19.86 -6.44
C GLY A 297 -30.88 19.70 -6.68
N ASP A 298 -31.47 20.28 -7.74
CA ASP A 298 -32.90 20.18 -8.01
C ASP A 298 -33.32 18.81 -8.55
N ALA A 299 -32.46 18.15 -9.30
CA ALA A 299 -32.75 16.87 -9.93
C ALA A 299 -31.50 15.99 -10.09
N VAL A 300 -31.74 14.67 -10.07
CA VAL A 300 -30.73 13.63 -10.29
C VAL A 300 -31.34 12.46 -11.05
N VAL A 301 -30.62 11.90 -12.01
CA VAL A 301 -31.03 10.66 -12.69
C VAL A 301 -30.63 9.49 -11.82
N ARG A 302 -31.57 8.56 -11.57
CA ARG A 302 -31.33 7.35 -10.78
C ARG A 302 -31.60 6.09 -11.60
N VAL A 303 -30.80 5.06 -11.36
CA VAL A 303 -31.09 3.71 -11.81
C VAL A 303 -32.13 3.09 -10.90
N LYS A 304 -33.21 2.51 -11.47
CA LYS A 304 -34.21 1.76 -10.70
C LYS A 304 -33.66 0.42 -10.28
N THR A 305 -33.72 0.15 -8.99
CA THR A 305 -33.33 -1.14 -8.42
C THR A 305 -34.36 -1.57 -7.38
N ASP A 306 -34.19 -2.72 -6.76
CA ASP A 306 -35.04 -3.14 -5.65
C ASP A 306 -34.71 -2.34 -4.39
N MET A 307 -35.66 -1.52 -3.93
CA MET A 307 -35.53 -0.72 -2.72
C MET A 307 -35.48 -1.55 -1.44
N THR A 308 -35.80 -2.84 -1.48
CA THR A 308 -35.75 -3.76 -0.32
C THR A 308 -34.40 -4.43 -0.13
N LEU A 309 -33.46 -4.28 -1.07
CA LEU A 309 -32.10 -4.84 -0.99
C LEU A 309 -31.47 -4.59 0.39
N LYS A 310 -30.71 -5.57 0.91
CA LYS A 310 -30.02 -5.44 2.21
C LYS A 310 -29.05 -4.26 2.21
N ASN A 311 -28.25 -4.15 1.15
CA ASN A 311 -27.27 -3.07 1.03
C ASN A 311 -27.93 -1.78 0.54
N PRO A 312 -28.01 -0.72 1.36
CA PRO A 312 -28.64 0.55 0.97
C PRO A 312 -27.92 1.27 -0.17
N ALA A 313 -26.63 1.00 -0.40
CA ALA A 313 -25.87 1.61 -1.50
C ALA A 313 -26.38 1.19 -2.89
N LEU A 314 -27.10 0.07 -2.97
CA LEU A 314 -27.65 -0.47 -4.22
C LEU A 314 -29.06 0.03 -4.53
N ARG A 315 -29.74 0.70 -3.58
CA ARG A 315 -31.13 1.13 -3.71
C ARG A 315 -31.22 2.41 -4.51
N ASP A 316 -31.84 2.36 -5.69
CA ASP A 316 -32.07 3.49 -6.61
C ASP A 316 -30.91 4.50 -6.61
N TRP A 317 -29.70 3.99 -6.91
CA TRP A 317 -28.46 4.76 -6.85
C TRP A 317 -28.38 5.83 -7.95
N PRO A 318 -27.72 6.96 -7.71
CA PRO A 318 -27.63 8.05 -8.68
C PRO A 318 -26.68 7.70 -9.85
N ALA A 319 -27.15 7.91 -11.07
CA ALA A 319 -26.41 7.70 -12.32
C ALA A 319 -25.78 8.99 -12.85
N LEU A 320 -26.56 10.07 -12.94
CA LEU A 320 -26.09 11.38 -13.40
C LEU A 320 -26.63 12.48 -12.49
N ARG A 321 -25.83 13.51 -12.29
CA ARG A 321 -26.18 14.70 -11.51
C ARG A 321 -25.85 15.98 -12.24
N MET A 322 -26.49 17.07 -11.87
CA MET A 322 -26.12 18.40 -12.31
C MET A 322 -24.92 18.91 -11.49
N GLN A 323 -23.98 19.55 -12.16
CA GLN A 323 -22.84 20.23 -11.54
C GLN A 323 -22.87 21.72 -11.92
N ASP A 324 -22.41 22.58 -11.02
CA ASP A 324 -22.22 23.99 -11.31
C ASP A 324 -20.88 24.17 -12.06
N THR A 325 -20.96 23.96 -13.37
CA THR A 325 -19.79 24.09 -14.24
C THR A 325 -19.51 25.54 -14.68
N VAL A 326 -20.32 26.49 -14.25
CA VAL A 326 -19.99 27.92 -14.36
C VAL A 326 -19.02 28.31 -13.25
N ALA A 327 -19.32 27.92 -12.03
CA ALA A 327 -18.43 28.15 -10.89
C ALA A 327 -17.20 27.22 -10.90
N ASN A 328 -17.37 25.97 -11.39
CA ASN A 328 -16.33 24.94 -11.42
C ASN A 328 -16.21 24.37 -12.85
N PRO A 329 -15.65 25.11 -13.81
CA PRO A 329 -15.51 24.65 -15.19
C PRO A 329 -14.53 23.47 -15.27
N HIS A 330 -14.77 22.57 -16.19
CA HIS A 330 -13.80 21.52 -16.50
C HIS A 330 -12.52 22.16 -17.06
N PRO A 331 -11.30 21.76 -16.63
CA PRO A 331 -10.06 22.43 -17.02
C PRO A 331 -9.72 22.30 -18.51
N ARG A 332 -10.20 21.26 -19.20
CA ARG A 332 -10.04 21.12 -20.65
C ARG A 332 -10.95 22.11 -21.36
N GLN A 333 -10.38 23.03 -22.14
CA GLN A 333 -11.09 24.13 -22.80
C GLN A 333 -12.24 23.69 -23.71
N ASN A 334 -12.08 22.54 -24.42
CA ASN A 334 -13.11 21.98 -25.29
C ASN A 334 -14.33 21.45 -24.53
N ILE A 335 -14.22 21.26 -23.22
CA ILE A 335 -15.27 20.82 -22.31
C ILE A 335 -15.78 22.01 -21.50
N GLY A 336 -14.93 22.64 -20.69
CA GLY A 336 -15.24 23.85 -19.91
C GLY A 336 -16.59 23.78 -19.18
N SER A 337 -17.47 24.75 -19.49
CA SER A 337 -18.84 24.82 -18.94
C SER A 337 -19.91 24.28 -19.89
N LYS A 338 -19.53 23.56 -20.94
CA LYS A 338 -20.44 23.10 -22.02
C LYS A 338 -21.56 22.21 -21.51
N TYR A 339 -21.26 21.31 -20.56
CA TYR A 339 -22.20 20.33 -20.06
C TYR A 339 -22.64 20.67 -18.64
N LYS A 340 -23.94 20.55 -18.35
CA LYS A 340 -24.53 20.82 -17.04
C LYS A 340 -24.79 19.53 -16.25
N VAL A 341 -25.04 18.43 -16.95
CA VAL A 341 -25.32 17.10 -16.38
C VAL A 341 -24.11 16.22 -16.57
N TRP A 342 -23.67 15.60 -15.49
CA TRP A 342 -22.46 14.79 -15.46
C TRP A 342 -22.76 13.38 -14.95
N PRO A 343 -22.23 12.33 -15.61
CA PRO A 343 -22.35 10.98 -15.12
C PRO A 343 -21.51 10.79 -13.86
N LEU A 344 -22.00 9.97 -12.96
CA LEU A 344 -21.25 9.52 -11.80
C LEU A 344 -20.44 8.26 -12.15
N LEU A 345 -19.40 8.00 -11.39
CA LEU A 345 -18.43 6.93 -11.64
C LEU A 345 -19.08 5.57 -11.95
N ASP A 346 -20.09 5.16 -11.15
CA ASP A 346 -20.70 3.84 -11.30
C ASP A 346 -21.44 3.68 -12.65
N PHE A 347 -22.05 4.75 -13.15
CA PHE A 347 -22.74 4.76 -14.44
C PHE A 347 -21.76 4.93 -15.59
N GLN A 348 -20.90 5.95 -15.54
CA GLN A 348 -19.90 6.24 -16.57
C GLN A 348 -18.98 5.05 -16.82
N SER A 349 -18.44 4.48 -15.76
CA SER A 349 -17.51 3.36 -15.86
C SER A 349 -18.19 2.09 -16.41
N ALA A 350 -19.46 1.84 -16.06
CA ALA A 350 -20.24 0.73 -16.60
C ALA A 350 -20.44 0.85 -18.12
N VAL A 351 -20.87 2.03 -18.58
CA VAL A 351 -21.07 2.29 -20.01
C VAL A 351 -19.74 2.16 -20.78
N GLU A 352 -18.67 2.74 -20.24
CA GLU A 352 -17.35 2.65 -20.89
C GLU A 352 -16.79 1.23 -20.91
N ASP A 353 -16.88 0.49 -19.81
CA ASP A 353 -16.39 -0.88 -19.75
C ASP A 353 -17.11 -1.76 -20.79
N HIS A 354 -18.40 -1.54 -21.02
CA HIS A 354 -19.16 -2.21 -22.08
C HIS A 354 -18.69 -1.78 -23.49
N LEU A 355 -18.68 -0.48 -23.77
CA LEU A 355 -18.37 0.06 -25.11
C LEU A 355 -16.92 -0.17 -25.51
N GLN A 356 -16.00 -0.24 -24.55
CA GLN A 356 -14.59 -0.52 -24.81
C GLN A 356 -14.29 -2.03 -24.91
N GLY A 357 -15.29 -2.90 -24.68
CA GLY A 357 -15.15 -4.35 -24.71
C GLY A 357 -14.27 -4.88 -23.60
N VAL A 358 -14.28 -4.24 -22.42
CA VAL A 358 -13.54 -4.71 -21.25
C VAL A 358 -14.03 -6.09 -20.85
N THR A 359 -13.12 -7.05 -20.76
CA THR A 359 -13.42 -8.44 -20.39
C THR A 359 -13.10 -8.72 -18.93
N HIS A 360 -12.07 -8.04 -18.39
CA HIS A 360 -11.60 -8.24 -17.03
C HIS A 360 -11.42 -6.89 -16.31
N ILE A 361 -12.06 -6.78 -15.16
CA ILE A 361 -11.95 -5.62 -14.26
C ILE A 361 -11.10 -6.03 -13.07
N ILE A 362 -9.94 -5.39 -12.88
CA ILE A 362 -9.08 -5.66 -11.73
C ILE A 362 -8.97 -4.37 -10.91
N ARG A 363 -9.45 -4.38 -9.66
CA ARG A 363 -9.58 -3.16 -8.84
C ARG A 363 -9.57 -3.43 -7.33
N GLY A 364 -9.47 -2.38 -6.53
CA GLY A 364 -9.55 -2.45 -5.08
C GLY A 364 -10.89 -2.96 -4.56
N LYS A 365 -10.89 -3.70 -3.45
CA LYS A 365 -12.11 -4.23 -2.82
C LYS A 365 -13.06 -3.15 -2.29
N ASP A 366 -12.59 -1.93 -2.11
CA ASP A 366 -13.42 -0.76 -1.76
C ASP A 366 -14.45 -0.41 -2.85
N LEU A 367 -14.23 -0.88 -4.08
CA LEU A 367 -15.17 -0.75 -5.21
C LEU A 367 -16.11 -1.96 -5.40
N MET A 368 -16.25 -2.84 -4.41
CA MET A 368 -17.17 -3.99 -4.50
C MET A 368 -18.64 -3.56 -4.67
N ASP A 369 -19.04 -2.46 -4.04
CA ASP A 369 -20.42 -1.93 -4.22
C ASP A 369 -20.61 -1.33 -5.60
N SER A 370 -19.56 -0.75 -6.20
CA SER A 370 -19.57 -0.31 -7.61
C SER A 370 -19.82 -1.49 -8.54
N THR A 371 -19.14 -2.64 -8.33
CA THR A 371 -19.42 -3.86 -9.11
C THR A 371 -20.90 -4.25 -9.03
N ARG A 372 -21.45 -4.33 -7.83
CA ARG A 372 -22.85 -4.72 -7.63
C ARG A 372 -23.83 -3.80 -8.32
N LYS A 373 -23.62 -2.47 -8.22
CA LYS A 373 -24.43 -1.46 -8.95
C LYS A 373 -24.32 -1.61 -10.46
N GLN A 374 -23.11 -1.80 -10.95
CA GLN A 374 -22.82 -1.95 -12.37
C GLN A 374 -23.40 -3.27 -12.92
N THR A 375 -23.37 -4.35 -12.16
CA THR A 375 -24.03 -5.61 -12.55
C THR A 375 -25.54 -5.42 -12.72
N LEU A 376 -26.21 -4.73 -11.78
CA LEU A 376 -27.64 -4.41 -11.92
C LEU A 376 -27.94 -3.54 -13.14
N LEU A 377 -27.04 -2.60 -13.48
CA LEU A 377 -27.20 -1.78 -14.67
C LEU A 377 -27.02 -2.61 -15.95
N TYR A 378 -26.05 -3.53 -15.98
CA TYR A 378 -25.81 -4.44 -17.09
C TYR A 378 -27.00 -5.37 -17.32
N GLU A 379 -27.62 -5.89 -16.26
CA GLU A 379 -28.86 -6.67 -16.33
C GLU A 379 -29.99 -5.87 -16.99
N HIS A 380 -30.13 -4.58 -16.68
CA HIS A 380 -31.12 -3.70 -17.31
C HIS A 380 -30.93 -3.53 -18.82
N PHE A 381 -29.66 -3.41 -19.26
CA PHE A 381 -29.34 -3.26 -20.68
C PHE A 381 -29.19 -4.61 -21.41
N GLY A 382 -29.27 -5.74 -20.70
CA GLY A 382 -29.04 -7.07 -21.28
C GLY A 382 -27.57 -7.33 -21.65
N TRP A 383 -26.65 -6.64 -20.99
CA TRP A 383 -25.20 -6.80 -21.20
C TRP A 383 -24.60 -7.86 -20.27
N SER A 384 -23.50 -8.49 -20.71
CA SER A 384 -22.72 -9.40 -19.85
C SER A 384 -21.66 -8.62 -19.09
N TYR A 385 -21.66 -8.73 -17.74
CA TYR A 385 -20.71 -8.00 -16.90
C TYR A 385 -19.32 -8.67 -16.92
N PRO A 386 -18.22 -7.90 -17.03
CA PRO A 386 -16.86 -8.43 -17.07
C PRO A 386 -16.48 -9.24 -15.81
N GLU A 387 -15.56 -10.21 -15.97
CA GLU A 387 -14.94 -10.88 -14.83
C GLU A 387 -14.27 -9.85 -13.94
N THR A 388 -14.48 -9.95 -12.61
CA THR A 388 -13.93 -8.95 -11.69
C THR A 388 -13.06 -9.58 -10.62
N ILE A 389 -11.82 -9.10 -10.55
CA ILE A 389 -10.82 -9.49 -9.56
C ILE A 389 -10.57 -8.33 -8.60
N TYR A 390 -10.52 -8.65 -7.30
CA TYR A 390 -10.29 -7.63 -6.27
C TYR A 390 -8.99 -7.85 -5.55
N TRP A 391 -8.35 -6.73 -5.15
CA TRP A 391 -7.27 -6.74 -4.19
C TRP A 391 -7.62 -5.98 -2.92
N GLY A 392 -6.99 -6.39 -1.80
CA GLY A 392 -7.01 -5.68 -0.53
C GLY A 392 -6.11 -4.45 -0.55
N ARG A 393 -6.22 -3.62 0.48
CA ARG A 393 -5.35 -2.46 0.65
C ARG A 393 -3.93 -2.91 0.99
N VAL A 394 -2.95 -2.17 0.48
CA VAL A 394 -1.55 -2.28 0.89
C VAL A 394 -1.18 -1.02 1.66
N LYS A 395 -0.66 -1.21 2.87
CA LYS A 395 -0.07 -0.14 3.67
C LYS A 395 1.43 -0.33 3.68
N VAL A 396 2.15 0.76 3.48
CA VAL A 396 3.59 0.81 3.71
C VAL A 396 3.81 1.44 5.09
N HIS A 397 4.59 0.78 5.94
CA HIS A 397 4.73 1.17 7.34
C HIS A 397 5.23 2.60 7.48
N GLU A 398 6.26 2.95 6.71
CA GLU A 398 6.97 4.20 6.80
C GLU A 398 6.19 5.39 6.24
N TRP A 399 5.28 5.16 5.28
CA TRP A 399 4.53 6.26 4.65
C TRP A 399 3.21 6.60 5.36
N GLY A 400 2.71 5.72 6.23
CA GLY A 400 1.42 5.95 6.89
C GLY A 400 0.24 6.05 5.90
N GLY A 401 -0.61 7.06 6.07
CA GLY A 401 -1.77 7.33 5.21
C GLY A 401 -1.57 8.58 4.36
N PHE A 402 -1.19 8.42 3.11
CA PHE A 402 -1.11 9.52 2.14
C PHE A 402 -2.35 9.59 1.25
N SER A 403 -2.81 10.81 0.95
CA SER A 403 -3.79 11.06 -0.11
C SER A 403 -3.25 12.17 -1.03
N THR A 404 -3.59 12.10 -2.31
CA THR A 404 -3.19 13.12 -3.30
C THR A 404 -3.55 14.55 -2.83
N SER A 405 -4.73 14.73 -2.24
CA SER A 405 -5.16 16.05 -1.73
C SER A 405 -4.27 16.57 -0.60
N LYS A 406 -3.86 15.70 0.35
CA LYS A 406 -2.96 16.10 1.44
C LYS A 406 -1.55 16.39 0.94
N MET A 407 -1.05 15.57 0.01
CA MET A 407 0.27 15.82 -0.59
C MET A 407 0.29 17.16 -1.32
N ARG A 408 -0.78 17.50 -2.05
CA ARG A 408 -0.92 18.79 -2.71
C ARG A 408 -0.89 19.94 -1.72
N GLU A 409 -1.70 19.86 -0.67
CA GLU A 409 -1.73 20.87 0.40
C GLU A 409 -0.34 21.08 1.01
N SER A 410 0.40 19.99 1.27
CA SER A 410 1.76 20.08 1.79
C SER A 410 2.77 20.66 0.78
N ILE A 411 2.60 20.41 -0.52
CA ILE A 411 3.41 21.07 -1.58
C ILE A 411 3.09 22.58 -1.66
N GLU A 412 1.82 22.94 -1.65
CA GLU A 412 1.37 24.33 -1.67
C GLU A 412 1.85 25.11 -0.43
N ASN A 413 1.94 24.45 0.72
CA ASN A 413 2.49 25.01 1.96
C ASN A 413 4.03 25.04 2.00
N GLY A 414 4.72 24.50 0.99
CA GLY A 414 6.18 24.49 0.90
C GLY A 414 6.86 23.42 1.77
N GLU A 415 6.11 22.42 2.28
CA GLU A 415 6.67 21.30 3.04
C GLU A 415 7.44 20.32 2.13
N TYR A 416 7.03 20.22 0.87
CA TYR A 416 7.67 19.44 -0.18
C TYR A 416 7.97 20.33 -1.39
N SER A 417 9.05 20.02 -2.11
CA SER A 417 9.53 20.80 -3.26
C SER A 417 8.60 20.69 -4.49
N GLY A 418 7.89 19.58 -4.62
CA GLY A 418 7.01 19.26 -5.75
C GLY A 418 6.54 17.82 -5.69
N TRP A 419 5.86 17.38 -6.73
CA TRP A 419 5.38 15.99 -6.84
C TRP A 419 6.51 14.96 -7.01
N ASP A 420 7.68 15.40 -7.41
CA ASP A 420 8.92 14.63 -7.58
C ASP A 420 9.82 14.65 -6.33
N ASP A 421 9.36 15.25 -5.23
CA ASP A 421 10.09 15.21 -3.97
C ASP A 421 10.36 13.75 -3.56
N PRO A 422 11.62 13.35 -3.31
CA PRO A 422 11.99 11.96 -3.05
C PRO A 422 11.42 11.39 -1.75
N ARG A 423 10.77 12.21 -0.92
CA ARG A 423 10.05 11.80 0.29
C ARG A 423 8.62 11.35 0.00
N LEU A 424 8.06 11.74 -1.14
CA LEU A 424 6.66 11.45 -1.49
C LEU A 424 6.48 10.07 -2.12
N PRO A 425 5.40 9.35 -1.79
CA PRO A 425 5.04 8.08 -2.41
C PRO A 425 4.32 8.27 -3.76
N THR A 426 4.76 9.21 -4.56
CA THR A 426 4.34 9.38 -5.95
C THR A 426 5.26 8.58 -6.88
N ILE A 427 4.83 8.25 -8.09
CA ILE A 427 5.73 7.61 -9.07
C ILE A 427 6.91 8.52 -9.39
N GLN A 428 6.68 9.83 -9.47
CA GLN A 428 7.75 10.81 -9.70
C GLN A 428 8.74 10.86 -8.54
N GLY A 429 8.25 10.92 -7.29
CA GLY A 429 9.10 10.92 -6.10
C GLY A 429 9.91 9.63 -5.97
N LEU A 430 9.32 8.47 -6.28
CA LEU A 430 10.04 7.20 -6.32
C LEU A 430 11.12 7.20 -7.40
N LYS A 431 10.81 7.70 -8.59
CA LYS A 431 11.78 7.83 -9.69
C LYS A 431 12.92 8.78 -9.32
N ALA A 432 12.60 9.94 -8.74
CA ALA A 432 13.60 10.90 -8.26
C ALA A 432 14.49 10.30 -7.16
N ARG A 433 13.93 9.43 -6.32
CA ARG A 433 14.69 8.67 -5.31
C ARG A 433 15.52 7.52 -5.90
N GLY A 434 15.45 7.25 -7.20
CA GLY A 434 16.24 6.21 -7.88
C GLY A 434 15.61 4.82 -7.89
N ILE A 435 14.33 4.67 -7.50
CA ILE A 435 13.62 3.39 -7.62
C ILE A 435 13.41 3.07 -9.09
N GLN A 436 13.82 1.88 -9.50
CA GLN A 436 13.71 1.42 -10.87
C GLN A 436 12.30 0.88 -11.19
N ALA A 437 11.86 1.09 -12.43
CA ALA A 437 10.51 0.69 -12.85
C ALA A 437 10.27 -0.82 -12.73
N ASP A 438 11.24 -1.64 -13.12
CA ASP A 438 11.17 -3.09 -13.04
C ASP A 438 11.23 -3.61 -11.59
N ALA A 439 11.95 -2.93 -10.70
CA ALA A 439 11.91 -3.22 -9.27
C ALA A 439 10.49 -3.02 -8.70
N LEU A 440 9.84 -1.91 -9.08
CA LEU A 440 8.47 -1.61 -8.66
C LEU A 440 7.46 -2.59 -9.29
N ARG A 441 7.66 -2.99 -10.56
CA ARG A 441 6.86 -4.05 -11.19
C ARG A 441 6.97 -5.37 -10.45
N ASN A 442 8.20 -5.84 -10.22
CA ASN A 442 8.45 -7.12 -9.54
C ASN A 442 7.86 -7.14 -8.14
N PHE A 443 7.98 -6.03 -7.41
CA PHE A 443 7.34 -5.87 -6.10
C PHE A 443 5.82 -6.10 -6.17
N TRP A 444 5.10 -5.47 -7.12
CA TRP A 444 3.65 -5.61 -7.24
C TRP A 444 3.22 -6.97 -7.77
N ILE A 445 4.00 -7.59 -8.66
CA ILE A 445 3.75 -8.95 -9.17
C ILE A 445 3.91 -9.97 -8.03
N GLU A 446 4.96 -9.87 -7.22
CA GLU A 446 5.17 -10.78 -6.08
C GLU A 446 4.06 -10.64 -5.02
N LEU A 447 3.58 -9.44 -4.73
CA LEU A 447 2.44 -9.22 -3.85
C LEU A 447 1.12 -9.73 -4.44
N GLY A 448 0.99 -9.72 -5.76
CA GLY A 448 -0.15 -10.26 -6.50
C GLY A 448 -1.51 -9.64 -6.18
N VAL A 449 -2.57 -10.41 -6.44
CA VAL A 449 -3.98 -10.01 -6.28
C VAL A 449 -4.64 -10.76 -5.12
N THR A 450 -4.29 -10.43 -3.89
CA THR A 450 -4.98 -10.94 -2.69
C THR A 450 -6.03 -9.95 -2.19
N GLN A 451 -7.20 -10.45 -1.77
CA GLN A 451 -8.25 -9.61 -1.16
C GLN A 451 -7.94 -9.25 0.30
N LYS A 452 -6.93 -9.87 0.92
CA LYS A 452 -6.51 -9.52 2.27
C LYS A 452 -5.82 -8.17 2.27
N ASP A 453 -6.09 -7.36 3.29
CA ASP A 453 -5.28 -6.17 3.54
C ASP A 453 -3.91 -6.61 4.05
N ILE A 454 -2.87 -6.06 3.49
CA ILE A 454 -1.49 -6.38 3.83
C ILE A 454 -0.76 -5.11 4.25
N SER A 455 0.25 -5.29 5.09
CA SER A 455 1.15 -4.22 5.51
C SER A 455 2.57 -4.68 5.25
N VAL A 456 3.36 -3.86 4.58
CA VAL A 456 4.72 -4.18 4.16
C VAL A 456 5.68 -3.08 4.59
N PRO A 457 6.90 -3.41 4.99
CA PRO A 457 7.95 -2.41 5.16
C PRO A 457 8.48 -1.93 3.81
N LEU A 458 8.92 -0.69 3.74
CA LEU A 458 9.52 -0.11 2.54
C LEU A 458 10.78 -0.88 2.10
N ALA A 459 11.48 -1.47 3.06
CA ALA A 459 12.63 -2.34 2.82
C ALA A 459 12.33 -3.51 1.85
N THR A 460 11.06 -3.97 1.75
CA THR A 460 10.68 -4.97 0.76
C THR A 460 10.83 -4.43 -0.67
N LEU A 461 10.38 -3.19 -0.93
CA LEU A 461 10.59 -2.54 -2.22
C LEU A 461 12.07 -2.29 -2.49
N PHE A 462 12.80 -1.85 -1.47
CA PHE A 462 14.24 -1.61 -1.57
C PHE A 462 15.02 -2.88 -1.93
N SER A 463 14.65 -4.02 -1.36
CA SER A 463 15.25 -5.31 -1.73
C SER A 463 15.06 -5.67 -3.22
N HIS A 464 13.91 -5.32 -3.82
CA HIS A 464 13.72 -5.46 -5.28
C HIS A 464 14.61 -4.49 -6.06
N ASN A 465 14.76 -3.26 -5.54
CA ASN A 465 15.59 -2.25 -6.19
C ASN A 465 17.07 -2.62 -6.14
N THR A 466 17.56 -3.08 -4.98
CA THR A 466 18.93 -3.57 -4.82
C THR A 466 19.28 -4.65 -5.84
N LYS A 467 18.43 -5.67 -6.00
CA LYS A 467 18.65 -6.74 -6.99
C LYS A 467 18.79 -6.25 -8.43
N ARG A 468 18.24 -5.07 -8.72
CA ARG A 468 18.30 -4.48 -10.05
C ARG A 468 19.53 -3.61 -10.28
N ILE A 469 20.00 -2.93 -9.23
CA ILE A 469 21.03 -1.90 -9.37
C ILE A 469 22.42 -2.36 -8.87
N ASP A 470 22.49 -3.39 -8.02
CA ASP A 470 23.73 -3.78 -7.33
C ASP A 470 24.86 -4.09 -8.30
N ASP A 471 24.59 -4.92 -9.31
CA ASP A 471 25.61 -5.35 -10.28
C ASP A 471 26.20 -4.17 -11.07
N ASP A 472 25.45 -3.11 -11.29
CA ASP A 472 25.86 -1.96 -12.09
C ASP A 472 26.49 -0.84 -11.25
N ALA A 473 26.15 -0.75 -9.96
CA ALA A 473 26.55 0.35 -9.09
C ALA A 473 28.03 0.28 -8.69
N PRO A 474 28.87 1.25 -9.08
CA PRO A 474 30.23 1.33 -8.56
C PRO A 474 30.24 1.60 -7.05
N ARG A 475 31.29 1.17 -6.38
CA ARG A 475 31.48 1.40 -4.94
C ARG A 475 32.28 2.67 -4.72
N LEU A 476 31.85 3.48 -3.75
CA LEU A 476 32.56 4.67 -3.29
C LEU A 476 32.59 4.68 -1.76
N SER A 477 33.68 5.21 -1.20
CA SER A 477 33.72 5.55 0.22
C SER A 477 33.23 6.98 0.44
N PHE A 478 32.20 7.15 1.28
CA PHE A 478 31.75 8.44 1.79
C PHE A 478 31.94 8.45 3.31
N ILE A 479 32.75 9.37 3.82
CA ILE A 479 33.13 9.45 5.24
C ILE A 479 32.31 10.57 5.90
N ARG A 480 31.39 10.18 6.79
CA ARG A 480 30.64 11.09 7.66
C ARG A 480 31.51 11.50 8.84
N ASP A 481 31.43 12.73 9.30
CA ASP A 481 32.23 13.22 10.44
C ASP A 481 33.70 12.79 10.34
N PRO A 482 34.44 13.20 9.26
CA PRO A 482 35.74 12.67 8.92
C PRO A 482 36.82 13.09 9.90
N VAL A 483 37.60 12.12 10.38
CA VAL A 483 38.86 12.35 11.10
C VAL A 483 40.02 11.86 10.29
N GLU A 484 41.09 12.66 10.31
CA GLU A 484 42.33 12.32 9.62
C GLU A 484 43.18 11.39 10.47
N VAL A 485 43.63 10.29 9.87
CA VAL A 485 44.54 9.32 10.48
C VAL A 485 45.77 9.17 9.60
N LYS A 486 46.95 9.34 10.21
CA LYS A 486 48.22 9.12 9.54
C LYS A 486 48.57 7.62 9.60
N ILE A 487 48.83 7.04 8.45
CA ILE A 487 49.26 5.64 8.36
C ILE A 487 50.81 5.59 8.44
N LEU A 488 51.32 4.71 9.29
CA LEU A 488 52.72 4.55 9.59
C LEU A 488 53.22 3.17 9.17
N GLY A 489 54.49 3.09 8.79
CA GLY A 489 55.17 1.86 8.31
C GLY A 489 55.49 1.93 6.82
N ASP A 490 55.57 0.78 6.18
CA ASP A 490 55.85 0.67 4.73
C ASP A 490 54.52 0.89 3.95
N VAL A 491 54.17 2.16 3.72
CA VAL A 491 52.95 2.57 3.04
C VAL A 491 53.23 2.77 1.55
N PRO A 492 52.56 2.06 0.64
CA PRO A 492 52.69 2.30 -0.79
C PRO A 492 52.22 3.72 -1.15
N SER A 493 52.79 4.34 -2.15
CA SER A 493 52.35 5.67 -2.60
C SER A 493 50.99 5.67 -3.27
N GLU A 494 50.55 4.51 -3.78
CA GLU A 494 49.27 4.32 -4.45
C GLU A 494 48.82 2.86 -4.29
N ILE A 495 47.52 2.63 -4.21
CA ILE A 495 46.92 1.30 -4.25
C ILE A 495 45.72 1.30 -5.21
N GLU A 496 45.37 0.12 -5.68
CA GLU A 496 44.26 -0.10 -6.58
C GLU A 496 43.09 -0.74 -5.81
N LEU A 497 41.95 -0.05 -5.74
CA LEU A 497 40.72 -0.59 -5.17
C LEU A 497 39.76 -1.06 -6.25
N PRO A 498 39.03 -2.17 -6.08
CA PRO A 498 38.06 -2.61 -7.07
C PRO A 498 36.89 -1.61 -7.20
N ILE A 499 36.48 -1.35 -8.44
CA ILE A 499 35.26 -0.56 -8.71
C ILE A 499 34.03 -1.31 -8.19
N HIS A 500 34.02 -2.65 -8.32
CA HIS A 500 32.96 -3.50 -7.84
C HIS A 500 33.52 -4.82 -7.29
N PRO A 501 33.16 -5.26 -6.07
CA PRO A 501 33.78 -6.42 -5.43
C PRO A 501 33.50 -7.74 -6.15
N ASN A 502 32.38 -7.88 -6.82
CA ASN A 502 31.96 -9.11 -7.50
C ASN A 502 32.18 -9.08 -9.03
N HIS A 503 32.62 -7.95 -9.58
CA HIS A 503 32.75 -7.69 -11.01
C HIS A 503 34.14 -7.15 -11.35
N SER A 504 35.15 -8.03 -11.36
CA SER A 504 36.55 -7.67 -11.65
C SER A 504 36.74 -7.10 -13.06
N GLU A 505 35.82 -7.42 -13.99
CA GLU A 505 35.81 -6.87 -15.35
C GLU A 505 35.57 -5.36 -15.41
N LYS A 506 35.00 -4.77 -14.33
CA LYS A 506 34.81 -3.31 -14.21
C LYS A 506 36.12 -2.57 -13.88
N GLY A 507 37.17 -3.31 -13.55
CA GLY A 507 38.48 -2.76 -13.26
C GLY A 507 38.61 -2.23 -11.84
N THR A 508 39.66 -1.41 -11.66
CA THR A 508 40.06 -0.82 -10.39
C THR A 508 40.12 0.69 -10.49
N ARG A 509 40.22 1.35 -9.34
CA ARG A 509 40.41 2.79 -9.21
C ARG A 509 41.66 3.06 -8.35
N PRO A 510 42.57 3.96 -8.78
CA PRO A 510 43.80 4.26 -8.05
C PRO A 510 43.50 5.20 -6.87
N ILE A 511 44.04 4.88 -5.71
CA ILE A 511 43.98 5.71 -4.51
C ILE A 511 45.39 6.13 -4.12
N SER A 512 45.72 7.42 -4.21
CA SER A 512 47.01 7.95 -3.80
C SER A 512 47.13 8.01 -2.27
N LEU A 513 48.22 7.51 -1.74
CA LEU A 513 48.57 7.56 -0.31
C LEU A 513 49.81 8.41 -0.07
N ASN A 514 50.01 9.45 -0.87
CA ASN A 514 51.10 10.40 -0.71
C ASN A 514 50.57 11.85 -0.53
N PRO A 515 50.53 12.38 0.72
CA PRO A 515 51.03 11.79 1.97
C PRO A 515 50.15 10.61 2.45
N PRO A 516 50.70 9.73 3.33
CA PRO A 516 50.00 8.52 3.79
C PRO A 516 48.95 8.83 4.88
N ASN A 517 48.03 9.71 4.56
CA ASN A 517 46.96 10.12 5.45
C ASN A 517 45.61 9.71 4.84
N VAL A 518 44.70 9.22 5.69
CA VAL A 518 43.36 8.80 5.29
C VAL A 518 42.32 9.47 6.16
N PHE A 519 41.10 9.62 5.61
CA PHE A 519 39.89 9.96 6.38
C PHE A 519 39.14 8.69 6.70
N ILE A 520 38.70 8.58 7.96
CA ILE A 520 37.79 7.55 8.46
C ILE A 520 36.68 8.22 9.28
N GLU A 521 35.58 7.53 9.57
CA GLU A 521 34.56 8.08 10.45
C GLU A 521 35.09 8.18 11.89
N SER A 522 34.72 9.24 12.62
CA SER A 522 35.17 9.48 13.99
C SER A 522 34.81 8.33 14.95
N GLU A 523 33.71 7.63 14.69
CA GLU A 523 33.29 6.46 15.47
C GLU A 523 34.23 5.26 15.29
N ASP A 524 34.80 5.11 14.10
CA ASP A 524 35.70 4.04 13.74
C ASP A 524 37.16 4.28 14.22
N ALA A 525 37.51 5.50 14.64
CA ALA A 525 38.85 5.87 15.07
C ALA A 525 39.27 5.31 16.44
N ARG A 526 38.48 4.43 17.01
CA ARG A 526 38.71 3.84 18.35
C ARG A 526 39.29 2.45 18.25
N GLY A 527 40.59 2.31 18.59
CA GLY A 527 41.25 1.02 18.65
C GLY A 527 41.85 0.60 17.31
N SER A 528 42.12 -0.70 17.15
CA SER A 528 42.67 -1.26 15.92
C SER A 528 41.54 -1.58 14.92
N PHE A 529 41.77 -1.34 13.65
CA PHE A 529 40.81 -1.57 12.57
C PHE A 529 41.51 -2.07 11.30
N ARG A 530 40.72 -2.59 10.38
CA ARG A 530 41.18 -2.88 9.01
C ARG A 530 40.61 -1.84 8.04
N LEU A 531 41.48 -1.16 7.33
CA LEU A 531 41.12 -0.39 6.15
C LEU A 531 40.69 -1.38 5.06
N LYS A 532 39.47 -1.28 4.59
CA LYS A 532 38.88 -2.21 3.61
C LYS A 532 39.77 -2.30 2.37
N GLU A 533 40.06 -3.52 1.88
CA GLU A 533 40.89 -3.83 0.71
C GLU A 533 42.34 -3.31 0.82
N PHE A 534 42.83 -2.93 2.01
CA PHE A 534 44.18 -2.42 2.20
C PHE A 534 44.91 -3.17 3.32
N ALA A 535 44.85 -2.70 4.57
CA ALA A 535 45.70 -3.22 5.62
C ALA A 535 45.04 -3.23 7.01
N ASP A 536 45.56 -4.07 7.90
CA ASP A 536 45.27 -4.09 9.31
C ASP A 536 46.08 -3.00 10.01
N ILE A 537 45.41 -2.10 10.75
CA ILE A 537 46.01 -0.92 11.38
C ILE A 537 45.84 -1.06 12.91
N ASP A 538 46.94 -0.78 13.64
CA ASP A 538 46.91 -0.73 15.09
C ASP A 538 46.32 0.60 15.62
N GLN A 539 46.12 0.69 16.94
CA GLN A 539 45.60 1.88 17.60
C GLN A 539 46.48 3.15 17.45
N ASN A 540 47.73 3.01 17.00
CA ASN A 540 48.68 4.10 16.79
C ASN A 540 48.85 4.48 15.30
N GLY A 541 48.12 3.82 14.41
CA GLY A 541 48.18 4.04 12.97
C GLY A 541 49.25 3.21 12.24
N ASN A 542 49.94 2.26 12.88
CA ASN A 542 50.92 1.41 12.21
C ASN A 542 50.24 0.29 11.40
N ILE A 543 50.79 0.01 10.21
CA ILE A 543 50.43 -1.20 9.45
C ILE A 543 50.96 -2.42 10.20
N GLU A 544 50.08 -3.33 10.62
CA GLU A 544 50.46 -4.61 11.22
C GLU A 544 50.50 -5.73 10.17
N SER A 545 49.61 -5.72 9.22
CA SER A 545 49.57 -6.70 8.13
C SER A 545 48.78 -6.17 6.93
N VAL A 546 49.23 -6.46 5.72
CA VAL A 546 48.50 -6.24 4.47
C VAL A 546 47.46 -7.34 4.30
N GLU A 547 47.79 -8.58 4.65
CA GLU A 547 46.85 -9.68 4.69
C GLU A 547 46.00 -9.59 5.97
N ARG A 548 44.73 -10.03 5.86
CA ARG A 548 43.85 -10.03 7.02
C ARG A 548 44.32 -11.00 8.09
N SER A 549 44.72 -10.48 9.24
CA SER A 549 45.34 -11.27 10.31
C SER A 549 44.36 -11.69 11.42
N ASP A 550 43.26 -10.93 11.64
CA ASP A 550 42.30 -11.17 12.72
C ASP A 550 40.85 -10.74 12.38
N LYS A 551 39.99 -10.65 13.39
CA LYS A 551 38.57 -10.27 13.27
C LYS A 551 38.30 -8.81 13.66
N ARG A 552 39.31 -7.91 13.53
CA ARG A 552 39.07 -6.47 13.79
C ARG A 552 38.02 -5.89 12.86
N PRO A 553 37.34 -4.78 13.22
CA PRO A 553 36.36 -4.11 12.37
C PRO A 553 36.97 -3.74 11.01
N ILE A 554 36.28 -4.05 9.94
CA ILE A 554 36.59 -3.56 8.59
C ILE A 554 35.85 -2.26 8.39
N ILE A 555 36.58 -1.19 8.13
CA ILE A 555 36.03 0.14 7.94
C ILE A 555 36.26 0.63 6.52
N HIS A 556 35.36 1.46 6.02
CA HIS A 556 35.57 2.20 4.79
C HIS A 556 36.40 3.45 5.07
N TRP A 557 37.06 3.93 4.07
CA TRP A 557 38.03 5.02 4.19
C TRP A 557 38.27 5.69 2.85
N THR A 558 38.85 6.89 2.86
CA THR A 558 39.34 7.55 1.65
C THR A 558 40.64 8.29 1.93
N SER A 559 41.45 8.49 0.91
CA SER A 559 42.69 9.24 1.03
C SER A 559 42.42 10.76 1.20
N THR A 560 43.29 11.42 1.95
CA THR A 560 43.23 12.89 2.06
C THR A 560 43.53 13.59 0.75
N THR A 561 44.28 12.95 -0.15
CA THR A 561 44.71 13.48 -1.45
C THR A 561 43.64 13.28 -2.54
N THR A 562 43.00 12.13 -2.56
CA THR A 562 42.00 11.74 -3.59
C THR A 562 40.60 11.75 -3.04
N SER A 563 40.27 12.74 -2.21
CA SER A 563 38.91 12.94 -1.72
C SER A 563 38.50 14.40 -1.73
N GLU A 564 37.20 14.64 -1.86
CA GLU A 564 36.61 15.97 -1.90
C GLU A 564 35.46 16.12 -0.89
N PRO A 565 35.20 17.34 -0.42
CA PRO A 565 34.02 17.60 0.39
C PRO A 565 32.75 17.31 -0.40
N SER A 566 31.78 16.66 0.24
CA SER A 566 30.50 16.38 -0.38
C SER A 566 29.39 16.31 0.68
N THR A 567 28.15 16.23 0.25
CA THR A 567 26.98 16.15 1.12
C THR A 567 26.19 14.88 0.82
N LEU A 568 25.80 14.17 1.87
CA LEU A 568 24.83 13.08 1.79
C LEU A 568 23.46 13.61 2.19
N LEU A 569 22.49 13.46 1.29
CA LEU A 569 21.08 13.86 1.45
C LEU A 569 20.27 12.63 1.83
N ILE A 570 19.68 12.61 3.02
CA ILE A 570 18.88 11.49 3.52
C ILE A 570 17.41 11.90 3.55
N PRO A 571 16.58 11.40 2.62
CA PRO A 571 15.16 11.74 2.59
C PRO A 571 14.41 10.98 3.67
N ASN A 572 14.09 11.66 4.77
CA ASN A 572 13.21 11.21 5.83
C ASN A 572 11.76 11.64 5.53
N GLN A 573 10.77 11.12 6.27
CA GLN A 573 9.35 11.46 6.02
C GLN A 573 9.04 12.96 6.12
N LYS A 574 9.74 13.70 6.99
CA LYS A 574 9.46 15.11 7.27
C LYS A 574 10.43 16.08 6.61
N GLU A 575 11.69 15.69 6.51
CA GLU A 575 12.77 16.56 6.05
C GLU A 575 13.81 15.75 5.27
N ILE A 576 14.62 16.46 4.51
CA ILE A 576 15.85 15.93 3.96
C ILE A 576 16.97 16.31 4.92
N GLU A 577 17.61 15.32 5.51
CA GLU A 577 18.77 15.52 6.36
C GLU A 577 20.02 15.69 5.48
N TYR A 578 20.83 16.68 5.77
CA TYR A 578 22.06 16.99 5.05
C TYR A 578 23.26 16.67 5.94
N ILE A 579 24.02 15.66 5.55
CA ILE A 579 25.22 15.24 6.28
C ILE A 579 26.44 15.64 5.45
N SER A 580 27.24 16.56 5.97
CA SER A 580 28.51 16.93 5.37
C SER A 580 29.54 15.83 5.61
N GLY A 581 30.36 15.54 4.61
CA GLY A 581 31.39 14.51 4.69
C GLY A 581 32.45 14.67 3.60
N ARG A 582 33.20 13.61 3.39
CA ARG A 582 34.17 13.52 2.29
C ARG A 582 33.93 12.26 1.48
N VAL A 583 34.00 12.38 0.18
CA VAL A 583 33.85 11.26 -0.76
C VAL A 583 35.13 11.07 -1.55
N GLU A 584 35.43 9.87 -2.00
CA GLU A 584 36.43 9.62 -3.01
C GLU A 584 36.21 10.50 -4.23
N SER A 585 37.27 11.16 -4.73
CA SER A 585 37.19 11.94 -5.97
C SER A 585 36.74 11.04 -7.12
N ASN A 586 35.71 11.47 -7.82
CA ASN A 586 35.06 10.70 -8.87
C ASN A 586 34.55 11.64 -9.97
N ASP A 587 34.27 11.10 -11.15
CA ASP A 587 33.74 11.81 -12.32
C ASP A 587 32.33 11.37 -12.70
N TYR A 588 31.59 10.75 -11.76
CA TYR A 588 30.24 10.30 -12.03
C TYR A 588 29.28 11.47 -12.21
N SER A 589 28.55 11.42 -13.31
CA SER A 589 27.56 12.45 -13.65
C SER A 589 26.29 12.33 -12.79
N ALA A 590 25.56 13.43 -12.65
CA ALA A 590 24.26 13.44 -12.00
C ALA A 590 23.32 12.38 -12.63
N GLY A 591 22.64 11.63 -11.80
CA GLY A 591 21.80 10.50 -12.18
C GLY A 591 22.49 9.14 -12.08
N THR A 592 23.83 9.08 -11.93
CA THR A 592 24.54 7.82 -11.70
C THR A 592 24.18 7.24 -10.33
N ILE A 593 23.87 5.95 -10.30
CA ILE A 593 23.64 5.22 -9.05
C ILE A 593 24.97 4.61 -8.59
N VAL A 594 25.30 4.84 -7.33
CA VAL A 594 26.52 4.32 -6.68
C VAL A 594 26.14 3.60 -5.38
N GLN A 595 26.97 2.70 -4.91
CA GLN A 595 26.89 2.21 -3.54
C GLN A 595 27.93 2.94 -2.68
N LEU A 596 27.44 3.71 -1.70
CA LEU A 596 28.29 4.25 -0.65
C LEU A 596 28.53 3.14 0.39
N GLU A 597 29.80 2.74 0.53
CA GLU A 597 30.17 1.58 1.38
C GLU A 597 29.71 1.77 2.83
N ARG A 598 29.09 0.75 3.42
CA ARG A 598 28.48 0.74 4.76
C ARG A 598 27.31 1.73 4.97
N ILE A 599 26.93 2.50 3.96
CA ILE A 599 25.85 3.48 4.04
C ILE A 599 24.62 3.02 3.26
N GLY A 600 24.81 2.68 1.97
CA GLY A 600 23.70 2.25 1.12
C GLY A 600 23.84 2.73 -0.32
N TYR A 601 22.78 2.58 -1.09
CA TYR A 601 22.74 3.05 -2.48
C TYR A 601 22.33 4.51 -2.53
N ALA A 602 23.00 5.26 -3.36
CA ALA A 602 22.75 6.69 -3.55
C ALA A 602 22.78 7.06 -5.04
N ILE A 603 22.08 8.12 -5.38
CA ILE A 603 22.12 8.73 -6.71
C ILE A 603 22.94 10.03 -6.64
N VAL A 604 23.85 10.19 -7.58
CA VAL A 604 24.64 11.42 -7.71
C VAL A 604 23.73 12.57 -8.14
N THR A 605 23.79 13.68 -7.45
CA THR A 605 23.05 14.91 -7.75
C THR A 605 23.98 16.10 -7.86
N SER A 606 23.48 17.26 -8.27
CA SER A 606 24.25 18.51 -8.25
C SER A 606 24.62 19.00 -6.85
N GLU A 607 23.94 18.50 -5.80
CA GLU A 607 24.14 18.89 -4.41
C GLU A 607 24.96 17.88 -3.60
N GLY A 608 25.24 16.72 -4.18
CA GLY A 608 25.94 15.61 -3.53
C GLY A 608 25.27 14.26 -3.84
N PHE A 609 25.11 13.43 -2.83
CA PHE A 609 24.58 12.07 -2.96
C PHE A 609 23.21 11.96 -2.27
N LEU A 610 22.16 11.68 -3.02
CA LEU A 610 20.82 11.41 -2.46
C LEU A 610 20.71 9.93 -2.10
N LEU A 611 20.60 9.62 -0.81
CA LEU A 611 20.42 8.25 -0.33
C LEU A 611 19.08 7.68 -0.82
N MET A 612 19.18 6.61 -1.58
CA MET A 612 18.01 5.87 -2.09
C MET A 612 17.45 4.95 -1.00
N HIS A 613 18.31 4.10 -0.47
CA HIS A 613 18.05 3.14 0.62
C HIS A 613 19.37 2.52 1.11
N GLU A 614 19.32 1.91 2.30
CA GLU A 614 20.37 1.08 2.89
C GLU A 614 20.44 -0.32 2.26
#